data_b39307d279ccd689a497ca33e6a53d12
#
_entry.id   b39307d279ccd689a497ca33e6a53d12
#
_cell.length_a   1.000
_cell.length_b   1.000
_cell.length_c   1.000
_cell.angle_alpha   90.00
_cell.angle_beta   90.00
_cell.angle_gamma   90.00
#
_symmetry.space_group_name_H-M   'P 1'
#
loop_
_entity.id
_entity.type
_entity.pdbx_description
1 polymer ?
#
loop_
_entity_poly.entity_id
_entity_poly.type
_entity_poly.pdbx_seq_one_letter_code
_entity_poly.pdbx_strand_id
1 'polypeptide(L)'
;MSRNHEHRGASVQSQNKGDSSAKLLLIILPRTLAVILLLAIATGIVALLIITKGKSEKRPPEVASVVVHAIDSQHHPTDRIWSGYGTARTMRSAELVAEVGGRVIERPDGVEAGSRVQRGDLIVRLEDTDYINALDSAQQAVKSIEAQIEGLDVEQEQTQLQVQYASEEIEAAKRDLQRIDEAIDAGAANAGERDAVYAALLRTQRQLATLRQQLDLIPSRRLNLQAQLSSQRANARVAQQNVERSSIRAPFDAELQSVTPREGDWVAPGTSVARVVDLSRLEIPLKLPASASSWVRLGDEVQFWVRDPVGMPDWKGEIVRVAPEADASSRTITVYAEVKQDPTDAHRLLPGQFVHGRVLTHDEHDRVILPRRAVQSNTVYVAGPMQDGYRLVEKVPVRIAYSFEGRRPEIDPSEREWVALELGQEPVQGSHIVVSLLDQIVTGMRVRLDRDPALNPAPPAQTRLDTETPDDDGGEP
;
A
#
# COMPACT_ATOMS: atom_id res chain seq x y z
N MET A 1 -67.87 51.51 10.82
CA MET A 1 -68.59 51.67 12.07
C MET A 1 -67.72 52.52 12.96
N SER A 2 -68.03 53.80 13.00
CA SER A 2 -68.86 54.44 14.01
C SER A 2 -68.05 54.73 15.25
N ARG A 3 -67.78 55.83 15.69
CA ARG A 3 -68.29 57.18 15.81
C ARG A 3 -67.53 57.82 16.96
N ASN A 4 -66.98 59.00 16.79
CA ASN A 4 -67.55 60.26 17.33
C ASN A 4 -67.49 60.38 18.88
N HIS A 5 -67.19 61.45 19.56
CA HIS A 5 -67.51 62.89 19.40
C HIS A 5 -66.56 63.66 20.35
N GLU A 6 -66.00 64.83 19.99
CA GLU A 6 -66.61 66.18 20.23
C GLU A 6 -66.86 66.47 21.73
N HIS A 7 -66.58 67.55 22.32
CA HIS A 7 -66.70 68.92 22.04
C HIS A 7 -66.10 69.82 23.11
N ARG A 8 -65.63 71.00 22.73
CA ARG A 8 -65.99 72.30 23.19
C ARG A 8 -65.69 72.65 24.64
N GLY A 9 -65.33 73.82 24.96
CA GLY A 9 -65.28 75.18 24.37
C GLY A 9 -65.14 76.16 25.47
N ALA A 10 -64.60 77.28 25.03
CA ALA A 10 -65.03 78.66 25.23
C ALA A 10 -64.84 79.31 26.62
N SER A 11 -64.01 80.27 26.60
CA SER A 11 -64.29 81.71 26.54
C SER A 11 -64.56 82.35 27.92
N VAL A 12 -64.16 83.53 28.33
CA VAL A 12 -64.29 84.90 27.89
C VAL A 12 -63.86 85.86 29.00
N GLN A 13 -63.10 86.95 28.67
CA GLN A 13 -63.20 88.37 29.14
C GLN A 13 -63.00 88.67 30.66
N SER A 14 -62.53 89.81 31.05
CA SER A 14 -62.12 91.11 30.52
C SER A 14 -61.78 92.04 31.69
N GLN A 15 -60.93 93.05 31.42
CA GLN A 15 -60.96 94.42 32.01
C GLN A 15 -60.74 94.64 33.51
N ASN A 16 -60.05 95.57 34.01
CA ASN A 16 -59.81 96.92 33.63
C ASN A 16 -58.85 97.63 34.65
N LYS A 17 -58.08 98.58 34.17
CA LYS A 17 -57.71 99.94 34.65
C LYS A 17 -57.17 100.13 36.09
N GLY A 18 -56.07 100.67 36.19
CA GLY A 18 -55.90 102.11 36.47
C GLY A 18 -54.82 102.50 37.47
N ASP A 19 -54.02 103.31 37.01
CA ASP A 19 -53.31 104.40 37.64
C ASP A 19 -52.74 104.28 39.08
N SER A 20 -51.42 104.30 39.13
CA SER A 20 -50.77 105.37 39.95
C SER A 20 -49.25 105.34 39.80
N SER A 21 -48.85 106.23 38.93
CA SER A 21 -47.49 106.68 38.76
C SER A 21 -46.92 107.39 40.02
N ALA A 22 -45.65 107.38 40.10
CA ALA A 22 -44.85 108.34 40.82
C ALA A 22 -44.58 108.19 42.36
N LYS A 23 -44.14 107.00 42.84
CA LYS A 23 -43.34 107.05 44.10
C LYS A 23 -42.34 105.83 44.17
N LEU A 24 -41.99 105.22 43.09
CA LEU A 24 -41.13 104.01 43.06
C LEU A 24 -39.70 104.24 42.51
N LEU A 25 -39.35 105.49 42.12
CA LEU A 25 -38.03 105.77 41.50
C LEU A 25 -36.85 106.04 42.47
N LEU A 26 -37.01 106.05 43.77
CA LEU A 26 -35.94 106.33 44.74
C LEU A 26 -35.42 105.08 45.50
N ILE A 27 -36.09 103.90 45.36
CA ILE A 27 -35.70 102.70 46.07
C ILE A 27 -35.09 101.60 45.11
N ILE A 28 -35.34 101.77 43.79
CA ILE A 28 -34.93 100.77 42.81
C ILE A 28 -33.44 100.99 42.33
N LEU A 29 -32.92 102.21 42.31
CA LEU A 29 -31.56 102.49 41.79
C LEU A 29 -30.44 101.75 42.51
N PRO A 30 -30.36 101.72 43.86
CA PRO A 30 -29.30 100.99 44.50
C PRO A 30 -29.47 99.46 44.38
N ARG A 31 -30.69 98.90 44.29
CA ARG A 31 -30.92 97.45 44.11
C ARG A 31 -30.56 96.97 42.72
N THR A 32 -30.86 97.75 41.66
CA THR A 32 -30.47 97.38 40.31
C THR A 32 -28.93 97.44 40.14
N LEU A 33 -28.29 98.41 40.77
CA LEU A 33 -26.80 98.43 40.74
C LEU A 33 -26.18 97.22 41.43
N ALA A 34 -26.77 96.81 42.56
CA ALA A 34 -26.29 95.60 43.30
C ALA A 34 -26.51 94.37 42.51
N VAL A 35 -27.60 94.22 41.81
CA VAL A 35 -27.95 93.08 40.89
C VAL A 35 -27.00 93.05 39.69
N ILE A 36 -26.67 94.19 39.10
CA ILE A 36 -25.71 94.28 37.97
C ILE A 36 -24.33 93.96 38.44
N LEU A 37 -23.95 94.42 39.64
CA LEU A 37 -22.64 94.09 40.21
C LEU A 37 -22.53 92.56 40.52
N LEU A 38 -23.57 91.97 41.11
CA LEU A 38 -23.62 90.53 41.35
C LEU A 38 -23.56 89.78 40.05
N LEU A 39 -24.25 90.25 39.01
CA LEU A 39 -24.25 89.61 37.68
C LEU A 39 -22.87 89.73 37.00
N ALA A 40 -22.22 90.90 37.18
CA ALA A 40 -20.84 91.12 36.70
C ALA A 40 -19.85 90.22 37.44
N ILE A 41 -20.03 90.05 38.76
CA ILE A 41 -19.19 89.15 39.55
C ILE A 41 -19.46 87.69 39.14
N ALA A 42 -20.72 87.29 38.91
CA ALA A 42 -21.09 85.95 38.46
C ALA A 42 -20.52 85.65 37.06
N THR A 43 -20.65 86.62 36.13
CA THR A 43 -20.06 86.50 34.78
C THR A 43 -18.51 86.48 34.85
N GLY A 44 -17.91 87.24 35.72
CA GLY A 44 -16.49 87.21 35.96
C GLY A 44 -16.00 85.86 36.50
N ILE A 45 -16.76 85.25 37.43
CA ILE A 45 -16.43 83.94 37.98
C ILE A 45 -16.65 82.86 36.89
N VAL A 46 -17.69 82.95 36.09
CA VAL A 46 -17.92 82.06 34.96
C VAL A 46 -16.82 82.21 33.91
N ALA A 47 -16.43 83.44 33.59
CA ALA A 47 -15.33 83.70 32.66
C ALA A 47 -13.98 83.17 33.20
N LEU A 48 -13.74 83.33 34.53
CA LEU A 48 -12.57 82.78 35.19
C LEU A 48 -12.58 81.25 35.18
N LEU A 49 -13.73 80.62 35.40
CA LEU A 49 -13.92 79.16 35.32
C LEU A 49 -13.75 78.60 33.92
N ILE A 50 -14.13 79.43 32.92
CA ILE A 50 -13.94 79.00 31.49
C ILE A 50 -12.46 79.14 31.10
N ILE A 51 -11.75 80.18 31.60
CA ILE A 51 -10.32 80.41 31.32
C ILE A 51 -9.45 79.42 32.07
N THR A 52 -9.83 79.06 33.31
CA THR A 52 -9.12 78.06 34.14
C THR A 52 -9.49 76.61 33.80
N LYS A 53 -10.50 76.39 32.94
CA LYS A 53 -10.78 75.03 32.41
C LYS A 53 -9.63 74.63 31.50
N GLY A 54 -8.67 73.95 32.08
CA GLY A 54 -7.58 73.36 31.32
C GLY A 54 -8.14 72.63 30.12
N LYS A 55 -7.62 72.87 28.92
CA LYS A 55 -7.88 72.09 27.73
C LYS A 55 -7.73 70.62 28.12
N SER A 56 -8.85 69.90 28.28
CA SER A 56 -8.86 68.45 28.37
C SER A 56 -8.22 67.96 27.07
N GLU A 57 -7.01 67.54 27.16
CA GLU A 57 -6.38 66.75 26.12
C GLU A 57 -7.35 65.62 25.82
N LYS A 58 -8.08 65.75 24.71
CA LYS A 58 -8.86 64.60 24.18
C LYS A 58 -7.83 63.51 23.89
N ARG A 59 -7.59 62.56 24.85
CA ARG A 59 -7.03 61.29 24.48
C ARG A 59 -7.84 60.80 23.27
N PRO A 60 -7.17 60.51 22.13
CA PRO A 60 -7.86 59.90 21.03
C PRO A 60 -8.65 58.73 21.59
N PRO A 61 -9.89 58.46 21.16
CA PRO A 61 -10.69 57.39 21.67
C PRO A 61 -9.85 56.12 21.55
N GLU A 62 -9.57 55.49 22.67
CA GLU A 62 -8.92 54.17 22.67
C GLU A 62 -9.79 53.25 21.87
N VAL A 63 -9.40 53.02 20.63
CA VAL A 63 -10.19 52.26 19.69
C VAL A 63 -10.20 50.85 20.28
N ALA A 64 -11.33 50.46 20.82
CA ALA A 64 -11.54 49.14 21.38
C ALA A 64 -11.21 48.12 20.30
N SER A 65 -10.00 47.58 20.36
CA SER A 65 -9.55 46.47 19.53
C SER A 65 -9.69 45.19 20.31
N VAL A 66 -10.26 44.18 19.72
CA VAL A 66 -10.38 42.84 20.33
C VAL A 66 -9.08 42.08 20.11
N VAL A 67 -8.58 41.47 21.19
CA VAL A 67 -7.38 40.62 21.07
C VAL A 67 -7.84 39.25 20.56
N VAL A 68 -7.19 38.80 19.50
CA VAL A 68 -7.48 37.51 18.85
C VAL A 68 -6.23 36.67 18.70
N HIS A 69 -6.38 35.37 18.78
CA HIS A 69 -5.35 34.43 18.40
C HIS A 69 -5.40 34.21 16.89
N ALA A 70 -4.25 34.25 16.24
CA ALA A 70 -4.11 34.02 14.80
C ALA A 70 -2.91 33.10 14.50
N ILE A 71 -3.05 32.33 13.45
CA ILE A 71 -2.00 31.49 12.89
C ILE A 71 -1.57 32.03 11.52
N ASP A 72 -0.34 31.73 11.15
CA ASP A 72 0.19 32.18 9.86
C ASP A 72 -0.22 31.21 8.74
N SER A 73 -0.64 31.77 7.61
CA SER A 73 -0.90 31.00 6.38
C SER A 73 0.42 30.57 5.77
N GLN A 74 0.85 29.33 6.07
CA GLN A 74 2.08 28.73 5.53
C GLN A 74 1.75 27.43 4.86
N HIS A 75 2.55 27.07 3.85
CA HIS A 75 2.46 25.77 3.19
C HIS A 75 3.19 24.74 4.01
N HIS A 76 2.55 23.60 4.21
CA HIS A 76 3.09 22.47 4.93
C HIS A 76 2.94 21.20 4.11
N PRO A 77 3.89 20.27 4.18
CA PRO A 77 3.70 18.95 3.61
C PRO A 77 2.52 18.25 4.29
N THR A 78 1.67 17.65 3.50
CA THR A 78 0.47 16.98 3.99
C THR A 78 0.41 15.55 3.52
N ASP A 79 0.04 14.67 4.45
CA ASP A 79 -0.35 13.31 4.13
C ASP A 79 -1.86 13.24 4.10
N ARG A 80 -2.39 12.68 3.02
CA ARG A 80 -3.80 12.37 2.97
C ARG A 80 -4.03 10.96 3.45
N ILE A 81 -4.93 10.81 4.41
CA ILE A 81 -5.26 9.52 5.00
C ILE A 81 -6.55 9.00 4.38
N TRP A 82 -6.49 7.77 3.88
CA TRP A 82 -7.65 7.05 3.36
C TRP A 82 -7.95 5.87 4.27
N SER A 83 -9.13 5.84 4.84
CA SER A 83 -9.56 4.75 5.69
C SER A 83 -10.42 3.76 4.91
N GLY A 84 -10.22 2.49 5.18
CA GLY A 84 -10.98 1.40 4.61
C GLY A 84 -10.93 0.15 5.48
N TYR A 85 -11.49 -0.92 4.98
CA TYR A 85 -11.53 -2.20 5.68
C TYR A 85 -11.34 -3.35 4.70
N GLY A 86 -10.83 -4.46 5.21
CA GLY A 86 -10.60 -5.65 4.42
C GLY A 86 -10.48 -6.90 5.29
N THR A 87 -10.43 -8.05 4.64
CA THR A 87 -10.20 -9.34 5.30
C THR A 87 -8.89 -9.91 4.80
N ALA A 88 -8.00 -10.24 5.72
CA ALA A 88 -6.70 -10.82 5.40
C ALA A 88 -6.85 -12.16 4.68
N ARG A 89 -6.03 -12.39 3.66
CA ARG A 89 -5.99 -13.63 2.89
C ARG A 89 -4.55 -14.08 2.74
N THR A 90 -4.36 -15.39 2.73
CA THR A 90 -3.05 -15.91 2.38
C THR A 90 -2.78 -15.72 0.89
N MET A 91 -1.56 -15.30 0.54
CA MET A 91 -1.11 -15.21 -0.85
C MET A 91 -0.77 -16.58 -1.44
N ARG A 92 -0.43 -17.54 -0.59
CA ARG A 92 0.00 -18.87 -1.00
C ARG A 92 -0.63 -19.93 -0.11
N SER A 93 -1.46 -20.77 -0.71
CA SER A 93 -2.02 -21.94 -0.05
C SER A 93 -2.09 -23.08 -1.04
N ALA A 94 -2.01 -24.30 -0.55
CA ALA A 94 -2.18 -25.49 -1.37
C ALA A 94 -3.06 -26.50 -0.63
N GLU A 95 -3.92 -27.15 -1.39
CA GLU A 95 -4.63 -28.31 -0.96
C GLU A 95 -3.88 -29.53 -1.48
N LEU A 96 -3.34 -30.31 -0.55
CA LEU A 96 -2.59 -31.53 -0.84
C LEU A 96 -3.58 -32.65 -1.03
N VAL A 97 -3.69 -33.13 -2.26
CA VAL A 97 -4.56 -34.24 -2.63
C VAL A 97 -3.74 -35.48 -2.90
N ALA A 98 -4.28 -36.65 -2.58
CA ALA A 98 -3.66 -37.91 -2.97
C ALA A 98 -3.79 -38.08 -4.50
N GLU A 99 -2.68 -38.21 -5.20
CA GLU A 99 -2.67 -38.45 -6.66
C GLU A 99 -2.79 -39.96 -6.97
N VAL A 100 -2.42 -40.78 -6.01
CA VAL A 100 -2.55 -42.26 -6.08
C VAL A 100 -3.30 -42.77 -4.86
N GLY A 101 -3.97 -43.95 -4.98
CA GLY A 101 -4.70 -44.55 -3.88
C GLY A 101 -3.82 -45.44 -3.03
N GLY A 102 -4.13 -45.53 -1.74
CA GLY A 102 -3.43 -46.43 -0.84
C GLY A 102 -3.88 -46.30 0.60
N ARG A 103 -3.44 -47.24 1.44
CA ARG A 103 -3.59 -47.16 2.90
C ARG A 103 -2.52 -46.23 3.45
N VAL A 104 -2.86 -45.39 4.40
CA VAL A 104 -1.87 -44.58 5.14
C VAL A 104 -1.07 -45.51 6.05
N ILE A 105 0.22 -45.58 5.80
CA ILE A 105 1.17 -46.41 6.60
C ILE A 105 2.00 -45.55 7.56
N GLU A 106 2.12 -44.25 7.28
CA GLU A 106 2.90 -43.35 8.10
C GLU A 106 2.30 -41.94 8.04
N ARG A 107 2.10 -41.35 9.21
CA ARG A 107 1.88 -39.94 9.42
C ARG A 107 2.84 -39.51 10.54
N PRO A 108 3.86 -38.70 10.24
CA PRO A 108 4.87 -38.33 11.25
C PRO A 108 4.24 -37.66 12.47
N ASP A 109 4.80 -37.93 13.65
CA ASP A 109 4.39 -37.26 14.88
C ASP A 109 4.53 -35.71 14.71
N GLY A 110 3.53 -34.96 15.15
CA GLY A 110 3.51 -33.50 15.01
C GLY A 110 2.93 -32.99 13.70
N VAL A 111 2.52 -33.84 12.76
CA VAL A 111 1.78 -33.45 11.57
C VAL A 111 0.29 -33.31 11.93
N GLU A 112 -0.06 -32.17 12.55
CA GLU A 112 -1.41 -31.82 13.00
C GLU A 112 -1.81 -30.42 12.54
N ALA A 113 -3.10 -30.11 12.62
CA ALA A 113 -3.57 -28.76 12.33
C ALA A 113 -2.92 -27.73 13.28
N GLY A 114 -2.36 -26.68 12.73
CA GLY A 114 -1.60 -25.64 13.45
C GLY A 114 -0.10 -25.91 13.55
N SER A 115 0.41 -27.09 13.15
CA SER A 115 1.85 -27.33 13.13
C SER A 115 2.53 -26.75 11.89
N ARG A 116 3.81 -26.45 12.02
CA ARG A 116 4.66 -25.96 10.92
C ARG A 116 5.34 -27.10 10.21
N VAL A 117 5.45 -26.93 8.90
CA VAL A 117 6.17 -27.85 8.02
C VAL A 117 7.07 -27.07 7.08
N GLN A 118 8.23 -27.64 6.78
CA GLN A 118 9.16 -27.12 5.80
C GLN A 118 8.89 -27.74 4.44
N ARG A 119 9.36 -27.08 3.39
CA ARG A 119 9.30 -27.64 2.04
C ARG A 119 9.98 -29.00 1.97
N GLY A 120 9.26 -30.00 1.50
CA GLY A 120 9.72 -31.37 1.35
C GLY A 120 9.39 -32.27 2.55
N ASP A 121 8.94 -31.72 3.68
CA ASP A 121 8.53 -32.52 4.83
C ASP A 121 7.41 -33.48 4.46
N LEU A 122 7.50 -34.70 4.97
CA LEU A 122 6.50 -35.75 4.78
C LEU A 122 5.24 -35.40 5.59
N ILE A 123 4.11 -35.35 4.91
CA ILE A 123 2.79 -35.14 5.56
C ILE A 123 2.12 -36.50 5.79
N VAL A 124 2.05 -37.32 4.75
CA VAL A 124 1.46 -38.65 4.79
C VAL A 124 2.19 -39.53 3.79
N ARG A 125 2.46 -40.80 4.17
CA ARG A 125 2.93 -41.84 3.28
C ARG A 125 1.83 -42.89 3.11
N LEU A 126 1.53 -43.18 1.86
CA LEU A 126 0.63 -44.27 1.47
C LEU A 126 1.43 -45.53 1.26
N GLU A 127 0.79 -46.70 1.41
CA GLU A 127 1.36 -47.98 1.10
C GLU A 127 1.79 -48.03 -0.37
N ASP A 128 3.09 -48.21 -0.59
CA ASP A 128 3.74 -48.10 -1.89
C ASP A 128 4.23 -49.43 -2.47
N THR A 129 4.01 -50.56 -1.75
CA THR A 129 4.51 -51.87 -2.12
C THR A 129 4.12 -52.24 -3.54
N ASP A 130 2.84 -52.05 -3.94
CA ASP A 130 2.37 -52.39 -5.27
C ASP A 130 3.00 -51.47 -6.35
N TYR A 131 3.21 -50.18 -6.02
CA TYR A 131 3.84 -49.21 -6.93
C TYR A 131 5.34 -49.52 -7.12
N ILE A 132 6.06 -49.97 -6.04
CA ILE A 132 7.45 -50.41 -6.11
C ILE A 132 7.57 -51.63 -6.98
N ASN A 133 6.68 -52.64 -6.80
CA ASN A 133 6.70 -53.86 -7.58
C ASN A 133 6.39 -53.55 -9.08
N ALA A 134 5.46 -52.64 -9.37
CA ALA A 134 5.18 -52.17 -10.73
C ALA A 134 6.39 -51.46 -11.36
N LEU A 135 7.09 -50.64 -10.59
CA LEU A 135 8.31 -49.97 -11.03
C LEU A 135 9.43 -50.97 -11.35
N ASP A 136 9.66 -51.96 -10.46
CA ASP A 136 10.67 -52.99 -10.69
C ASP A 136 10.36 -53.79 -11.94
N SER A 137 9.11 -54.24 -12.12
CA SER A 137 8.65 -54.92 -13.34
C SER A 137 8.90 -54.10 -14.62
N ALA A 138 8.57 -52.79 -14.59
CA ALA A 138 8.82 -51.92 -15.72
C ALA A 138 10.30 -51.69 -16.01
N GLN A 139 11.16 -51.62 -14.97
CA GLN A 139 12.62 -51.50 -15.10
C GLN A 139 13.23 -52.81 -15.68
N GLN A 140 12.71 -53.97 -15.30
CA GLN A 140 13.17 -55.25 -15.86
C GLN A 140 12.80 -55.34 -17.34
N ALA A 141 11.60 -54.84 -17.75
CA ALA A 141 11.22 -54.77 -19.15
C ALA A 141 12.17 -53.85 -19.97
N VAL A 142 12.61 -52.74 -19.41
CA VAL A 142 13.61 -51.86 -20.04
C VAL A 142 14.92 -52.60 -20.23
N LYS A 143 15.45 -53.25 -19.18
CA LYS A 143 16.68 -54.03 -19.24
C LYS A 143 16.62 -55.16 -20.25
N SER A 144 15.48 -55.84 -20.37
CA SER A 144 15.29 -56.88 -21.36
C SER A 144 15.43 -56.39 -22.81
N ILE A 145 14.89 -55.19 -23.13
CA ILE A 145 15.03 -54.62 -24.45
C ILE A 145 16.48 -54.10 -24.69
N GLU A 146 17.10 -53.51 -23.67
CA GLU A 146 18.49 -53.10 -23.76
C GLU A 146 19.43 -54.29 -24.05
N ALA A 147 19.23 -55.43 -23.41
CA ALA A 147 19.98 -56.65 -23.70
C ALA A 147 19.72 -57.17 -25.13
N GLN A 148 18.49 -57.05 -25.65
CA GLN A 148 18.20 -57.40 -27.04
C GLN A 148 18.94 -56.49 -28.04
N ILE A 149 19.04 -55.18 -27.77
CA ILE A 149 19.81 -54.24 -28.59
C ILE A 149 21.29 -54.57 -28.56
N GLU A 150 21.86 -54.88 -27.40
CA GLU A 150 23.26 -55.29 -27.23
C GLU A 150 23.52 -56.62 -28.03
N GLY A 151 22.60 -57.61 -27.93
CA GLY A 151 22.69 -58.82 -28.73
C GLY A 151 22.67 -58.55 -30.22
N LEU A 152 21.90 -57.55 -30.68
CA LEU A 152 21.83 -57.15 -32.09
C LEU A 152 23.12 -56.44 -32.56
N ASP A 153 23.82 -55.72 -31.64
CA ASP A 153 25.13 -55.15 -31.91
C ASP A 153 26.18 -56.23 -32.15
N VAL A 154 26.17 -57.28 -31.36
CA VAL A 154 27.02 -58.46 -31.55
C VAL A 154 26.68 -59.19 -32.85
N GLU A 155 25.41 -59.39 -33.20
CA GLU A 155 24.97 -59.96 -34.45
C GLU A 155 25.48 -59.15 -35.66
N GLN A 156 25.42 -57.81 -35.56
CA GLN A 156 25.90 -56.89 -36.59
C GLN A 156 27.42 -57.08 -36.83
N GLU A 157 28.20 -57.07 -35.78
CA GLU A 157 29.66 -57.22 -35.87
C GLU A 157 30.00 -58.56 -36.49
N GLN A 158 29.39 -59.65 -36.02
CA GLN A 158 29.65 -60.99 -36.59
C GLN A 158 29.25 -61.09 -38.06
N THR A 159 28.07 -60.53 -38.45
CA THR A 159 27.65 -60.55 -39.82
C THR A 159 28.53 -59.68 -40.72
N GLN A 160 29.08 -58.56 -40.20
CA GLN A 160 30.04 -57.72 -40.91
C GLN A 160 31.32 -58.45 -41.23
N LEU A 161 31.89 -59.18 -40.25
CA LEU A 161 33.04 -60.04 -40.43
C LEU A 161 32.78 -61.14 -41.50
N GLN A 162 31.62 -61.78 -41.45
CA GLN A 162 31.23 -62.78 -42.46
C GLN A 162 31.13 -62.16 -43.87
N VAL A 163 30.58 -60.96 -44.02
CA VAL A 163 30.52 -60.25 -45.29
C VAL A 163 31.95 -59.94 -45.79
N GLN A 164 32.88 -59.58 -44.92
CA GLN A 164 34.27 -59.32 -45.26
C GLN A 164 34.92 -60.60 -45.80
N TYR A 165 34.84 -61.73 -45.06
CA TYR A 165 35.41 -63.00 -45.52
C TYR A 165 34.80 -63.51 -46.82
N ALA A 166 33.49 -63.40 -46.98
CA ALA A 166 32.86 -63.78 -48.24
C ALA A 166 33.26 -62.88 -49.41
N SER A 167 33.56 -61.61 -49.18
CA SER A 167 34.06 -60.71 -50.20
C SER A 167 35.49 -61.05 -50.61
N GLU A 168 36.35 -61.43 -49.64
CA GLU A 168 37.74 -61.90 -49.91
C GLU A 168 37.73 -63.23 -50.72
N GLU A 169 36.79 -64.16 -50.38
CA GLU A 169 36.58 -65.42 -51.10
C GLU A 169 36.18 -65.19 -52.56
N ILE A 170 35.29 -64.20 -52.80
CA ILE A 170 34.89 -63.82 -54.16
C ILE A 170 36.10 -63.31 -54.98
N GLU A 171 36.94 -62.46 -54.37
CA GLU A 171 38.13 -61.97 -55.05
C GLU A 171 39.15 -63.14 -55.34
N ALA A 172 39.26 -64.13 -54.50
CA ALA A 172 40.01 -65.32 -54.76
C ALA A 172 39.40 -66.15 -55.92
N ALA A 173 38.08 -66.41 -55.87
CA ALA A 173 37.37 -67.13 -56.94
C ALA A 173 37.44 -66.40 -58.31
N LYS A 174 37.43 -65.08 -58.34
CA LYS A 174 37.66 -64.29 -59.58
C LYS A 174 39.04 -64.49 -60.15
N ARG A 175 40.06 -64.47 -59.28
CA ARG A 175 41.44 -64.76 -59.69
C ARG A 175 41.59 -66.19 -60.26
N ASP A 176 40.93 -67.14 -59.64
CA ASP A 176 40.95 -68.50 -60.15
C ASP A 176 40.26 -68.63 -61.48
N LEU A 177 39.12 -67.97 -61.72
CA LEU A 177 38.43 -67.93 -62.97
C LEU A 177 39.34 -67.29 -64.05
N GLN A 178 39.98 -66.18 -63.78
CA GLN A 178 40.93 -65.52 -64.68
C GLN A 178 42.11 -66.49 -65.05
N ARG A 179 42.68 -67.20 -64.14
CA ARG A 179 43.73 -68.21 -64.37
C ARG A 179 43.24 -69.33 -65.31
N ILE A 180 42.00 -69.81 -65.14
CA ILE A 180 41.45 -70.80 -66.04
C ILE A 180 41.18 -70.24 -67.43
N ASP A 181 40.69 -69.03 -67.55
CA ASP A 181 40.49 -68.37 -68.81
C ASP A 181 41.83 -68.18 -69.55
N GLU A 182 42.92 -67.80 -68.91
CA GLU A 182 44.29 -67.75 -69.47
C GLU A 182 44.83 -69.09 -69.85
N ALA A 183 44.53 -70.16 -69.11
CA ALA A 183 44.89 -71.55 -69.39
C ALA A 183 44.13 -72.10 -70.63
N ILE A 184 42.88 -71.75 -70.82
CA ILE A 184 42.09 -72.12 -72.01
C ILE A 184 42.68 -71.44 -73.24
N ASP A 185 43.01 -70.15 -73.17
CA ASP A 185 43.66 -69.40 -74.29
C ASP A 185 45.04 -70.00 -74.65
N ALA A 186 45.77 -70.59 -73.69
CA ALA A 186 47.01 -71.31 -73.85
C ALA A 186 46.81 -72.79 -74.29
N GLY A 187 45.59 -73.26 -74.42
CA GLY A 187 45.28 -74.65 -74.78
C GLY A 187 45.50 -75.70 -73.67
N ALA A 188 45.66 -75.25 -72.39
CA ALA A 188 46.03 -76.10 -71.26
C ALA A 188 44.80 -76.45 -70.30
N ALA A 189 43.59 -75.94 -70.59
CA ALA A 189 42.36 -76.23 -69.87
C ALA A 189 41.14 -76.35 -70.81
N ASN A 190 40.02 -76.89 -70.34
CA ASN A 190 38.82 -77.08 -71.11
C ASN A 190 37.60 -76.27 -70.56
N ALA A 191 36.54 -76.10 -71.44
CA ALA A 191 35.36 -75.33 -71.10
C ALA A 191 34.59 -75.88 -69.91
N GLY A 192 34.64 -77.22 -69.64
CA GLY A 192 33.96 -77.84 -68.45
C GLY A 192 34.64 -77.42 -67.12
N GLU A 193 35.96 -77.26 -67.10
CA GLU A 193 36.71 -76.78 -65.93
C GLU A 193 36.35 -75.31 -65.64
N ARG A 194 36.28 -74.47 -66.73
CA ARG A 194 35.82 -73.08 -66.61
C ARG A 194 34.43 -72.97 -66.04
N ASP A 195 33.50 -73.78 -66.59
CA ASP A 195 32.10 -73.76 -66.12
C ASP A 195 31.98 -74.18 -64.63
N ALA A 196 32.83 -75.12 -64.15
CA ALA A 196 32.88 -75.53 -62.76
C ALA A 196 33.35 -74.38 -61.83
N VAL A 197 34.44 -73.68 -62.24
CA VAL A 197 34.99 -72.51 -61.49
C VAL A 197 34.00 -71.34 -61.52
N TYR A 198 33.36 -71.08 -62.65
CA TYR A 198 32.30 -70.04 -62.74
C TYR A 198 31.08 -70.35 -61.86
N ALA A 199 30.64 -71.62 -61.84
CA ALA A 199 29.55 -72.05 -60.95
C ALA A 199 29.91 -71.88 -59.46
N ALA A 200 31.21 -72.05 -59.08
CA ALA A 200 31.69 -71.80 -57.74
C ALA A 200 31.62 -70.29 -57.41
N LEU A 201 32.11 -69.43 -58.28
CA LEU A 201 32.02 -68.00 -58.13
C LEU A 201 30.58 -67.51 -57.94
N LEU A 202 29.61 -68.02 -58.76
CA LEU A 202 28.21 -67.69 -58.59
C LEU A 202 27.59 -68.14 -57.25
N ARG A 203 28.07 -69.22 -56.69
CA ARG A 203 27.65 -69.70 -55.36
C ARG A 203 28.14 -68.76 -54.27
N THR A 204 29.41 -68.36 -54.31
CA THR A 204 30.00 -67.41 -53.36
C THR A 204 29.34 -66.01 -53.46
N GLN A 205 29.03 -65.53 -54.68
CA GLN A 205 28.30 -64.31 -54.90
C GLN A 205 26.90 -64.35 -54.26
N ARG A 206 26.15 -65.45 -54.42
CA ARG A 206 24.85 -65.63 -53.78
C ARG A 206 24.94 -65.63 -52.29
N GLN A 207 25.96 -66.26 -51.72
CA GLN A 207 26.21 -66.29 -50.27
C GLN A 207 26.47 -64.87 -49.75
N LEU A 208 27.36 -64.06 -50.43
CA LEU A 208 27.60 -62.70 -50.08
C LEU A 208 26.32 -61.85 -50.14
N ALA A 209 25.48 -62.03 -51.20
CA ALA A 209 24.23 -61.31 -51.32
C ALA A 209 23.29 -61.61 -50.13
N THR A 210 23.21 -62.89 -49.67
CA THR A 210 22.41 -63.25 -48.48
C THR A 210 22.93 -62.61 -47.21
N LEU A 211 24.26 -62.63 -46.99
CA LEU A 211 24.90 -62.00 -45.82
C LEU A 211 24.67 -60.47 -45.80
N ARG A 212 24.79 -59.82 -46.98
CA ARG A 212 24.47 -58.39 -47.10
C ARG A 212 23.00 -58.09 -46.79
N GLN A 213 22.10 -58.87 -47.30
CA GLN A 213 20.68 -58.73 -46.97
C GLN A 213 20.40 -58.83 -45.48
N GLN A 214 21.07 -59.80 -44.78
CA GLN A 214 20.98 -59.96 -43.32
C GLN A 214 21.51 -58.71 -42.61
N LEU A 215 22.68 -58.15 -43.03
CA LEU A 215 23.28 -56.96 -42.47
C LEU A 215 22.36 -55.73 -42.67
N ASP A 216 21.79 -55.57 -43.88
CA ASP A 216 20.89 -54.45 -44.23
C ASP A 216 19.57 -54.48 -43.44
N LEU A 217 19.13 -55.61 -42.92
CA LEU A 217 17.93 -55.73 -42.06
C LEU A 217 18.21 -55.31 -40.62
N ILE A 218 19.47 -55.34 -40.14
CA ILE A 218 19.82 -55.06 -38.73
C ILE A 218 19.41 -53.62 -38.34
N PRO A 219 19.66 -52.55 -39.14
CA PRO A 219 19.25 -51.17 -38.76
C PRO A 219 17.73 -51.04 -38.56
N SER A 220 16.90 -51.73 -39.37
CA SER A 220 15.44 -51.71 -39.21
C SER A 220 15.00 -52.45 -37.96
N ARG A 221 15.61 -53.59 -37.61
CA ARG A 221 15.36 -54.28 -36.33
C ARG A 221 15.80 -53.42 -35.14
N ARG A 222 16.93 -52.72 -35.23
CA ARG A 222 17.40 -51.78 -34.20
C ARG A 222 16.41 -50.65 -33.96
N LEU A 223 15.90 -49.99 -35.02
CA LEU A 223 14.90 -48.96 -34.91
C LEU A 223 13.60 -49.46 -34.20
N ASN A 224 13.18 -50.68 -34.52
CA ASN A 224 12.03 -51.29 -33.85
C ASN A 224 12.29 -51.51 -32.33
N LEU A 225 13.45 -52.04 -31.97
CA LEU A 225 13.84 -52.25 -30.56
C LEU A 225 14.00 -50.92 -29.83
N GLN A 226 14.59 -49.90 -30.46
CA GLN A 226 14.69 -48.54 -29.90
C GLN A 226 13.31 -47.91 -29.66
N ALA A 227 12.35 -48.09 -30.55
CA ALA A 227 10.98 -47.63 -30.35
C ALA A 227 10.32 -48.36 -29.15
N GLN A 228 10.51 -49.67 -29.04
CA GLN A 228 10.05 -50.46 -27.90
C GLN A 228 10.72 -50.02 -26.59
N LEU A 229 12.03 -49.78 -26.60
CA LEU A 229 12.78 -49.29 -25.45
C LEU A 229 12.21 -47.93 -24.99
N SER A 230 11.97 -47.01 -25.90
CA SER A 230 11.38 -45.71 -25.60
C SER A 230 10.00 -45.88 -24.93
N SER A 231 9.15 -46.78 -25.40
CA SER A 231 7.87 -47.09 -24.79
C SER A 231 8.03 -47.67 -23.37
N GLN A 232 8.90 -48.66 -23.18
CA GLN A 232 9.13 -49.24 -21.84
C GLN A 232 9.74 -48.25 -20.84
N ARG A 233 10.64 -47.39 -21.31
CA ARG A 233 11.17 -46.27 -20.47
C ARG A 233 10.07 -45.28 -20.08
N ALA A 234 9.08 -45.04 -20.96
CA ALA A 234 7.91 -44.21 -20.60
C ALA A 234 7.07 -44.88 -19.52
N ASN A 235 6.80 -46.20 -19.64
CA ASN A 235 6.09 -46.96 -18.63
C ASN A 235 6.85 -46.95 -17.26
N ALA A 236 8.15 -47.12 -17.27
CA ALA A 236 8.97 -47.07 -16.05
C ALA A 236 8.90 -45.68 -15.40
N ARG A 237 8.91 -44.59 -16.17
CA ARG A 237 8.74 -43.23 -15.60
C ARG A 237 7.36 -43.05 -14.96
N VAL A 238 6.29 -43.57 -15.55
CA VAL A 238 4.94 -43.51 -14.94
C VAL A 238 4.92 -44.28 -13.63
N ALA A 239 5.50 -45.49 -13.59
CA ALA A 239 5.58 -46.28 -12.38
C ALA A 239 6.41 -45.56 -11.29
N GLN A 240 7.53 -44.97 -11.65
CA GLN A 240 8.36 -44.15 -10.75
C GLN A 240 7.57 -42.97 -10.16
N GLN A 241 6.83 -42.24 -10.99
CA GLN A 241 5.99 -41.13 -10.53
C GLN A 241 4.91 -41.62 -9.54
N ASN A 242 4.35 -42.79 -9.74
CA ASN A 242 3.36 -43.34 -8.80
C ASN A 242 3.99 -43.67 -7.43
N VAL A 243 5.23 -44.15 -7.40
CA VAL A 243 5.99 -44.34 -6.15
C VAL A 243 6.24 -42.98 -5.47
N GLU A 244 6.64 -41.96 -6.25
CA GLU A 244 6.86 -40.61 -5.69
C GLU A 244 5.57 -40.01 -5.13
N ARG A 245 4.44 -40.19 -5.81
CA ARG A 245 3.11 -39.71 -5.44
C ARG A 245 2.52 -40.43 -4.22
N SER A 246 3.03 -41.59 -3.86
CA SER A 246 2.64 -42.27 -2.61
C SER A 246 3.13 -41.54 -1.35
N SER A 247 4.14 -40.66 -1.48
CA SER A 247 4.64 -39.80 -0.41
C SER A 247 4.16 -38.38 -0.61
N ILE A 248 3.15 -37.96 0.15
CA ILE A 248 2.57 -36.60 0.09
C ILE A 248 3.42 -35.67 0.95
N ARG A 249 4.01 -34.66 0.33
CA ARG A 249 4.96 -33.75 0.96
C ARG A 249 4.52 -32.30 0.84
N ALA A 250 5.00 -31.45 1.78
CA ALA A 250 4.78 -30.01 1.76
C ALA A 250 5.49 -29.37 0.54
N PRO A 251 4.80 -28.60 -0.30
CA PRO A 251 5.38 -27.98 -1.50
C PRO A 251 6.20 -26.72 -1.18
N PHE A 252 6.01 -26.12 0.00
CA PHE A 252 6.68 -24.94 0.52
C PHE A 252 6.57 -24.88 2.04
N ASP A 253 7.34 -23.99 2.68
CA ASP A 253 7.28 -23.74 4.10
C ASP A 253 5.90 -23.16 4.46
N ALA A 254 5.17 -23.82 5.36
CA ALA A 254 3.77 -23.50 5.63
C ALA A 254 3.32 -23.92 7.02
N GLU A 255 2.12 -23.52 7.39
CA GLU A 255 1.38 -24.14 8.50
C GLU A 255 0.27 -25.03 7.96
N LEU A 256 0.04 -26.14 8.63
CA LEU A 256 -1.04 -27.07 8.33
C LEU A 256 -2.36 -26.49 8.84
N GLN A 257 -3.26 -26.17 7.94
CA GLN A 257 -4.61 -25.73 8.31
C GLN A 257 -5.47 -26.93 8.71
N SER A 258 -5.32 -28.03 8.02
CA SER A 258 -6.03 -29.28 8.28
C SER A 258 -5.23 -30.48 7.78
N VAL A 259 -5.37 -31.61 8.47
CA VAL A 259 -4.89 -32.94 8.04
C VAL A 259 -6.01 -33.92 8.33
N THR A 260 -6.50 -34.60 7.30
CA THR A 260 -7.68 -35.45 7.41
C THR A 260 -7.36 -36.92 7.72
N PRO A 261 -6.48 -37.61 6.96
CA PRO A 261 -6.30 -39.06 7.13
C PRO A 261 -5.44 -39.42 8.34
N ARG A 262 -5.76 -40.54 8.95
CA ARG A 262 -5.01 -41.16 10.03
C ARG A 262 -4.30 -42.43 9.53
N GLU A 263 -3.32 -42.89 10.26
CA GLU A 263 -2.70 -44.19 9.98
C GLU A 263 -3.75 -45.30 9.96
N GLY A 264 -3.68 -46.16 8.95
CA GLY A 264 -4.66 -47.20 8.70
C GLY A 264 -5.82 -46.83 7.80
N ASP A 265 -6.09 -45.54 7.59
CA ASP A 265 -7.15 -45.08 6.71
C ASP A 265 -6.82 -45.39 5.24
N TRP A 266 -7.87 -45.68 4.44
CA TRP A 266 -7.74 -45.80 3.00
C TRP A 266 -8.02 -44.44 2.32
N VAL A 267 -7.12 -44.01 1.46
CA VAL A 267 -7.21 -42.74 0.71
C VAL A 267 -7.34 -43.06 -0.77
N ALA A 268 -8.39 -42.58 -1.42
CA ALA A 268 -8.59 -42.69 -2.85
C ALA A 268 -7.91 -41.53 -3.61
N PRO A 269 -7.54 -41.72 -4.91
CA PRO A 269 -7.08 -40.64 -5.75
C PRO A 269 -8.04 -39.44 -5.77
N GLY A 270 -7.56 -38.20 -5.67
CA GLY A 270 -8.38 -36.99 -5.60
C GLY A 270 -8.88 -36.62 -4.21
N THR A 271 -8.66 -37.44 -3.19
CA THR A 271 -9.03 -37.14 -1.80
C THR A 271 -8.09 -36.08 -1.22
N SER A 272 -8.66 -35.06 -0.58
CA SER A 272 -7.89 -34.05 0.18
C SER A 272 -7.25 -34.68 1.41
N VAL A 273 -5.94 -34.58 1.52
CA VAL A 273 -5.12 -35.10 2.61
C VAL A 273 -4.79 -34.05 3.63
N ALA A 274 -4.36 -32.89 3.18
CA ALA A 274 -4.04 -31.76 4.02
C ALA A 274 -4.22 -30.44 3.27
N ARG A 275 -4.40 -29.36 4.03
CA ARG A 275 -4.35 -28.00 3.52
C ARG A 275 -3.22 -27.25 4.20
N VAL A 276 -2.32 -26.67 3.40
CA VAL A 276 -1.18 -25.88 3.86
C VAL A 276 -1.34 -24.42 3.49
N VAL A 277 -0.93 -23.53 4.37
CA VAL A 277 -1.02 -22.07 4.20
C VAL A 277 0.31 -21.41 4.57
N ASP A 278 0.76 -20.50 3.73
CA ASP A 278 1.91 -19.65 4.02
C ASP A 278 1.42 -18.41 4.77
N LEU A 279 1.90 -18.21 6.00
CA LEU A 279 1.56 -17.07 6.85
C LEU A 279 2.62 -15.97 6.84
N SER A 280 3.71 -16.13 6.11
CA SER A 280 4.78 -15.12 6.03
C SER A 280 4.34 -13.87 5.25
N ARG A 281 3.42 -14.04 4.32
CA ARG A 281 2.91 -12.98 3.45
C ARG A 281 1.41 -13.08 3.29
N LEU A 282 0.72 -12.05 3.78
CA LEU A 282 -0.73 -11.94 3.67
C LEU A 282 -1.11 -10.77 2.79
N GLU A 283 -2.16 -10.95 2.03
CA GLU A 283 -2.76 -9.91 1.21
C GLU A 283 -4.07 -9.46 1.84
N ILE A 284 -4.27 -8.14 1.92
CA ILE A 284 -5.50 -7.55 2.41
C ILE A 284 -6.13 -6.75 1.27
N PRO A 285 -7.21 -7.24 0.66
CA PRO A 285 -8.01 -6.43 -0.25
C PRO A 285 -8.76 -5.36 0.56
N LEU A 286 -8.20 -4.16 0.61
CA LEU A 286 -8.73 -3.02 1.33
C LEU A 286 -9.71 -2.24 0.44
N LYS A 287 -10.92 -2.01 0.92
CA LYS A 287 -11.93 -1.22 0.23
C LYS A 287 -11.80 0.24 0.65
N LEU A 288 -11.43 1.12 -0.27
CA LEU A 288 -11.32 2.56 -0.09
C LEU A 288 -12.41 3.29 -0.88
N PRO A 289 -12.78 4.52 -0.51
CA PRO A 289 -13.65 5.36 -1.33
C PRO A 289 -13.09 5.52 -2.76
N ALA A 290 -13.94 5.54 -3.78
CA ALA A 290 -13.51 5.64 -5.17
C ALA A 290 -12.66 6.89 -5.47
N SER A 291 -12.85 7.98 -4.69
CA SER A 291 -12.03 9.20 -4.76
C SER A 291 -10.57 8.99 -4.39
N ALA A 292 -10.22 7.88 -3.74
CA ALA A 292 -8.83 7.52 -3.44
C ALA A 292 -8.03 7.11 -4.68
N SER A 293 -8.69 6.74 -5.78
CA SER A 293 -8.05 6.21 -6.99
C SER A 293 -6.98 7.12 -7.62
N SER A 294 -7.19 8.43 -7.53
CA SER A 294 -6.23 9.42 -8.05
C SER A 294 -5.03 9.69 -7.14
N TRP A 295 -5.07 9.22 -5.89
CA TRP A 295 -4.08 9.50 -4.86
C TRP A 295 -3.21 8.32 -4.51
N VAL A 296 -3.83 7.14 -4.43
CA VAL A 296 -3.15 5.92 -4.02
C VAL A 296 -2.15 5.47 -5.09
N ARG A 297 -0.93 5.17 -4.65
CA ARG A 297 0.19 4.68 -5.48
C ARG A 297 0.67 3.32 -4.98
N LEU A 298 1.36 2.61 -5.85
CA LEU A 298 2.08 1.41 -5.45
C LEU A 298 3.23 1.79 -4.51
N GLY A 299 3.37 1.05 -3.42
CA GLY A 299 4.37 1.31 -2.38
C GLY A 299 3.89 2.22 -1.24
N ASP A 300 2.68 2.79 -1.31
CA ASP A 300 2.13 3.56 -0.19
C ASP A 300 2.02 2.69 1.06
N GLU A 301 2.42 3.26 2.20
CA GLU A 301 2.33 2.60 3.50
C GLU A 301 0.86 2.46 3.92
N VAL A 302 0.53 1.27 4.41
CA VAL A 302 -0.77 0.98 5.00
C VAL A 302 -0.58 0.51 6.43
N GLN A 303 -1.32 1.10 7.32
CA GLN A 303 -1.36 0.74 8.73
C GLN A 303 -2.67 -0.01 9.02
N PHE A 304 -2.59 -1.11 9.77
CA PHE A 304 -3.74 -1.97 10.06
C PHE A 304 -4.02 -2.12 11.55
N TRP A 305 -5.30 -2.21 11.89
CA TRP A 305 -5.83 -2.45 13.24
C TRP A 305 -6.95 -3.48 13.21
N VAL A 306 -7.02 -4.31 14.24
CA VAL A 306 -8.19 -5.23 14.45
C VAL A 306 -9.39 -4.47 15.00
N ARG A 307 -9.14 -3.46 15.80
CA ARG A 307 -10.16 -2.60 16.42
C ARG A 307 -10.10 -1.20 15.82
N ASP A 308 -10.81 -0.27 16.45
CA ASP A 308 -10.75 1.13 16.02
C ASP A 308 -9.30 1.61 15.91
N PRO A 309 -8.96 2.35 14.85
CA PRO A 309 -7.59 2.77 14.58
C PRO A 309 -7.11 3.87 15.52
N VAL A 310 -6.89 3.50 16.79
CA VAL A 310 -6.40 4.36 17.86
C VAL A 310 -5.10 3.80 18.40
N GLY A 311 -4.07 4.64 18.47
CA GLY A 311 -2.75 4.23 18.95
C GLY A 311 -1.82 3.71 17.86
N MET A 312 -0.87 2.86 18.25
CA MET A 312 0.05 2.24 17.28
C MET A 312 -0.68 1.19 16.44
N PRO A 313 -0.33 1.06 15.16
CA PRO A 313 -0.91 0.02 14.31
C PRO A 313 -0.48 -1.37 14.79
N ASP A 314 -1.39 -2.35 14.66
CA ASP A 314 -1.08 -3.75 14.94
C ASP A 314 -0.12 -4.32 13.89
N TRP A 315 -0.31 -3.93 12.61
CA TRP A 315 0.55 -4.33 11.50
C TRP A 315 0.75 -3.18 10.52
N LYS A 316 1.84 -3.26 9.76
CA LYS A 316 2.15 -2.38 8.63
C LYS A 316 2.25 -3.19 7.35
N GLY A 317 1.87 -2.57 6.25
CA GLY A 317 1.98 -3.16 4.92
C GLY A 317 2.19 -2.10 3.87
N GLU A 318 2.30 -2.54 2.63
CA GLU A 318 2.50 -1.70 1.45
C GLU A 318 1.47 -2.04 0.38
N ILE A 319 1.02 -1.05 -0.39
CA ILE A 319 0.13 -1.29 -1.53
C ILE A 319 0.93 -1.91 -2.67
N VAL A 320 0.53 -3.13 -3.06
CA VAL A 320 1.16 -3.89 -4.16
C VAL A 320 0.35 -3.85 -5.45
N ARG A 321 -0.96 -3.63 -5.38
CA ARG A 321 -1.85 -3.55 -6.54
C ARG A 321 -3.06 -2.66 -6.25
N VAL A 322 -3.59 -2.05 -7.31
CA VAL A 322 -4.88 -1.35 -7.29
C VAL A 322 -5.79 -2.04 -8.29
N ALA A 323 -7.03 -2.32 -7.91
CA ALA A 323 -8.00 -2.89 -8.84
C ALA A 323 -8.27 -1.92 -10.00
N PRO A 324 -8.35 -2.40 -11.24
CA PRO A 324 -8.58 -1.53 -12.41
C PRO A 324 -10.01 -1.00 -12.49
N GLU A 325 -10.93 -1.57 -11.71
CA GLU A 325 -12.35 -1.25 -11.73
C GLU A 325 -12.85 -0.88 -10.33
N ALA A 326 -13.68 0.15 -10.26
CA ALA A 326 -14.37 0.55 -9.05
C ALA A 326 -15.72 -0.17 -8.93
N ASP A 327 -16.07 -0.59 -7.73
CA ASP A 327 -17.40 -1.13 -7.42
C ASP A 327 -18.43 0.02 -7.40
N ALA A 328 -19.29 0.06 -8.42
CA ALA A 328 -20.30 1.10 -8.58
C ALA A 328 -21.37 1.06 -7.46
N SER A 329 -21.64 -0.13 -6.90
CA SER A 329 -22.67 -0.31 -5.88
C SER A 329 -22.23 0.25 -4.52
N SER A 330 -20.99 0.01 -4.12
CA SER A 330 -20.40 0.50 -2.88
C SER A 330 -19.65 1.82 -3.05
N ARG A 331 -19.43 2.28 -4.29
CA ARG A 331 -18.61 3.45 -4.62
C ARG A 331 -17.19 3.36 -4.04
N THR A 332 -16.62 2.16 -4.06
CA THR A 332 -15.28 1.90 -3.54
C THR A 332 -14.35 1.37 -4.63
N ILE A 333 -13.06 1.57 -4.44
CA ILE A 333 -12.01 0.84 -5.14
C ILE A 333 -11.40 -0.19 -4.20
N THR A 334 -10.92 -1.28 -4.76
CA THR A 334 -10.16 -2.27 -3.98
C THR A 334 -8.68 -2.04 -4.22
N VAL A 335 -7.92 -1.81 -3.15
CA VAL A 335 -6.46 -1.80 -3.17
C VAL A 335 -5.97 -3.03 -2.43
N TYR A 336 -4.91 -3.64 -2.93
CA TYR A 336 -4.34 -4.84 -2.33
C TYR A 336 -3.06 -4.45 -1.60
N ALA A 337 -3.11 -4.56 -0.28
CA ALA A 337 -1.95 -4.33 0.56
C ALA A 337 -1.32 -5.65 0.99
N GLU A 338 -0.01 -5.72 0.97
CA GLU A 338 0.76 -6.86 1.43
C GLU A 338 1.32 -6.58 2.83
N VAL A 339 1.09 -7.51 3.74
CA VAL A 339 1.70 -7.54 5.07
C VAL A 339 2.71 -8.67 5.10
N LYS A 340 3.96 -8.33 5.37
CA LYS A 340 5.05 -9.29 5.63
C LYS A 340 5.18 -9.44 7.13
N GLN A 341 5.23 -10.66 7.61
CA GLN A 341 5.33 -10.96 9.04
C GLN A 341 6.19 -12.18 9.28
N ASP A 342 6.75 -12.29 10.47
CA ASP A 342 7.36 -13.53 10.91
C ASP A 342 6.24 -14.49 11.36
N PRO A 343 6.13 -15.68 10.76
CA PRO A 343 5.11 -16.65 11.17
C PRO A 343 5.27 -17.12 12.63
N THR A 344 6.40 -16.80 13.30
CA THR A 344 6.65 -17.15 14.71
C THR A 344 6.10 -16.13 15.70
N ASP A 345 5.73 -14.92 15.25
CA ASP A 345 5.23 -13.87 16.11
C ASP A 345 3.92 -14.26 16.80
N ALA A 346 3.82 -13.91 18.09
CA ALA A 346 2.62 -14.15 18.88
C ALA A 346 1.43 -13.26 18.40
N HIS A 347 1.71 -12.09 17.82
CA HIS A 347 0.72 -11.12 17.33
C HIS A 347 0.64 -11.10 15.80
N ARG A 348 0.70 -12.29 15.20
CA ARG A 348 0.60 -12.41 13.75
C ARG A 348 -0.84 -12.21 13.24
N LEU A 349 -0.96 -11.61 12.10
CA LEU A 349 -2.22 -11.53 11.36
C LEU A 349 -2.59 -12.91 10.82
N LEU A 350 -3.86 -13.29 10.96
CA LEU A 350 -4.35 -14.59 10.48
C LEU A 350 -5.25 -14.43 9.25
N PRO A 351 -5.21 -15.35 8.30
CA PRO A 351 -6.17 -15.40 7.20
C PRO A 351 -7.61 -15.48 7.73
N GLY A 352 -8.51 -14.72 7.10
CA GLY A 352 -9.90 -14.59 7.54
C GLY A 352 -10.13 -13.48 8.57
N GLN A 353 -9.10 -12.88 9.13
CA GLN A 353 -9.21 -11.80 10.10
C GLN A 353 -9.63 -10.50 9.40
N PHE A 354 -10.67 -9.85 9.95
CA PHE A 354 -11.13 -8.55 9.49
C PHE A 354 -10.28 -7.45 10.12
N VAL A 355 -9.83 -6.50 9.30
CA VAL A 355 -8.97 -5.39 9.74
C VAL A 355 -9.42 -4.07 9.14
N HIS A 356 -9.20 -3.00 9.91
CA HIS A 356 -9.26 -1.64 9.43
C HIS A 356 -7.88 -1.21 8.93
N GLY A 357 -7.84 -0.55 7.78
CA GLY A 357 -6.60 -0.06 7.17
C GLY A 357 -6.65 1.45 6.95
N ARG A 358 -5.54 2.12 7.21
CA ARG A 358 -5.28 3.52 6.84
C ARG A 358 -4.14 3.56 5.85
N VAL A 359 -4.42 4.05 4.66
CA VAL A 359 -3.43 4.30 3.62
C VAL A 359 -2.93 5.72 3.79
N LEU A 360 -1.63 5.88 3.93
CA LEU A 360 -0.97 7.18 3.98
C LEU A 360 -0.48 7.52 2.57
N THR A 361 -1.07 8.54 1.98
CA THR A 361 -0.66 9.05 0.66
C THR A 361 -0.07 10.42 0.82
N HIS A 362 1.12 10.63 0.26
CA HIS A 362 1.73 11.97 0.25
C HIS A 362 1.07 12.85 -0.81
N ASP A 363 0.76 14.09 -0.43
CA ASP A 363 0.40 15.11 -1.40
C ASP A 363 1.68 15.61 -2.09
N GLU A 364 1.68 15.64 -3.42
CA GLU A 364 2.84 16.12 -4.19
C GLU A 364 3.10 17.62 -3.98
N HIS A 365 2.14 18.33 -3.39
CA HIS A 365 2.21 19.77 -3.17
C HIS A 365 1.99 20.12 -1.71
N ASP A 366 2.86 20.95 -1.19
CA ASP A 366 2.63 21.58 0.10
C ASP A 366 1.36 22.43 0.06
N ARG A 367 0.51 22.30 1.09
CA ARG A 367 -0.77 23.03 1.16
C ARG A 367 -0.84 23.90 2.40
N VAL A 368 -1.65 24.95 2.31
CA VAL A 368 -2.04 25.71 3.49
C VAL A 368 -2.97 24.84 4.33
N ILE A 369 -2.55 24.60 5.58
CA ILE A 369 -3.30 23.83 6.55
C ILE A 369 -3.87 24.77 7.60
N LEU A 370 -5.16 24.62 7.88
CA LEU A 370 -5.85 25.42 8.87
C LEU A 370 -6.59 24.53 9.87
N PRO A 371 -6.75 24.95 11.13
CA PRO A 371 -7.67 24.33 12.05
C PRO A 371 -9.08 24.27 11.46
N ARG A 372 -9.76 23.15 11.59
CA ARG A 372 -11.14 22.99 11.07
C ARG A 372 -12.06 24.09 11.59
N ARG A 373 -11.88 24.51 12.85
CA ARG A 373 -12.65 25.58 13.48
C ARG A 373 -12.45 26.95 12.85
N ALA A 374 -11.31 27.21 12.20
CA ALA A 374 -11.02 28.51 11.56
C ALA A 374 -11.82 28.72 10.26
N VAL A 375 -12.38 27.66 9.67
CA VAL A 375 -13.12 27.73 8.43
C VAL A 375 -14.62 27.65 8.71
N GLN A 376 -15.31 28.77 8.51
CA GLN A 376 -16.77 28.89 8.66
C GLN A 376 -17.44 29.11 7.30
N SER A 377 -18.34 28.23 6.89
CA SER A 377 -19.09 28.34 5.62
C SER A 377 -18.17 28.63 4.41
N ASN A 378 -17.05 27.89 4.30
CA ASN A 378 -16.04 28.04 3.24
C ASN A 378 -15.38 29.44 3.20
N THR A 379 -15.26 30.09 4.35
CA THR A 379 -14.55 31.37 4.48
C THR A 379 -13.68 31.38 5.73
N VAL A 380 -12.62 32.17 5.71
CA VAL A 380 -11.75 32.43 6.83
C VAL A 380 -11.66 33.92 7.09
N TYR A 381 -11.37 34.29 8.33
CA TYR A 381 -11.11 35.68 8.69
C TYR A 381 -9.59 35.91 8.71
N VAL A 382 -9.15 36.86 7.90
CA VAL A 382 -7.73 37.26 7.75
C VAL A 382 -7.52 38.60 8.41
N ALA A 383 -6.56 38.70 9.32
CA ALA A 383 -6.11 39.98 9.87
C ALA A 383 -5.08 40.59 8.92
N GLY A 384 -5.43 41.75 8.36
CA GLY A 384 -4.60 42.50 7.41
C GLY A 384 -3.32 43.06 8.04
N PRO A 385 -2.59 43.90 7.32
CA PRO A 385 -1.38 44.52 7.83
C PRO A 385 -1.69 45.45 9.02
N MET A 386 -0.72 45.63 9.92
CA MET A 386 -0.88 46.48 11.08
C MET A 386 -0.90 47.97 10.62
N GLN A 387 -1.95 48.70 10.99
CA GLN A 387 -2.12 50.11 10.77
C GLN A 387 -2.56 50.79 12.07
N ASP A 388 -1.90 51.84 12.50
CA ASP A 388 -2.23 52.56 13.73
C ASP A 388 -2.40 51.71 15.01
N GLY A 389 -1.65 50.56 15.11
CA GLY A 389 -1.68 49.68 16.27
C GLY A 389 -2.85 48.68 16.28
N TYR A 390 -3.58 48.51 15.20
CA TYR A 390 -4.61 47.50 14.99
C TYR A 390 -4.54 46.90 13.57
N ARG A 391 -5.24 45.81 13.35
CA ARG A 391 -5.42 45.16 12.05
C ARG A 391 -6.89 45.14 11.71
N LEU A 392 -7.23 45.31 10.44
CA LEU A 392 -8.59 45.13 9.95
C LEU A 392 -8.83 43.69 9.54
N VAL A 393 -9.95 43.15 9.93
CA VAL A 393 -10.35 41.79 9.54
C VAL A 393 -11.06 41.77 8.22
N GLU A 394 -10.59 40.93 7.31
CA GLU A 394 -11.25 40.66 6.03
C GLU A 394 -11.77 39.22 6.00
N LYS A 395 -12.90 39.02 5.36
CA LYS A 395 -13.49 37.71 5.14
C LYS A 395 -13.08 37.22 3.76
N VAL A 396 -12.27 36.14 3.72
CA VAL A 396 -11.71 35.58 2.49
C VAL A 396 -12.37 34.22 2.21
N PRO A 397 -12.95 34.00 1.01
CA PRO A 397 -13.46 32.71 0.63
C PRO A 397 -12.32 31.74 0.39
N VAL A 398 -12.48 30.50 0.86
CA VAL A 398 -11.51 29.40 0.69
C VAL A 398 -12.22 28.15 0.23
N ARG A 399 -11.50 27.28 -0.47
CA ARG A 399 -11.99 25.94 -0.81
C ARG A 399 -11.20 24.88 -0.08
N ILE A 400 -11.92 23.97 0.55
CA ILE A 400 -11.33 22.85 1.25
C ILE A 400 -11.08 21.73 0.23
N ALA A 401 -9.81 21.30 0.09
CA ALA A 401 -9.46 20.15 -0.70
C ALA A 401 -9.84 18.85 0.04
N TYR A 402 -9.48 18.76 1.32
CA TYR A 402 -9.83 17.65 2.21
C TYR A 402 -9.62 18.03 3.68
N SER A 403 -10.19 17.22 4.57
CA SER A 403 -9.99 17.32 6.01
C SER A 403 -9.24 16.09 6.51
N PHE A 404 -8.44 16.25 7.55
CA PHE A 404 -7.70 15.17 8.18
C PHE A 404 -7.54 15.40 9.68
N GLU A 405 -7.27 14.33 10.42
CA GLU A 405 -6.99 14.36 11.84
C GLU A 405 -5.50 14.11 12.10
N GLY A 406 -4.92 14.84 13.02
CA GLY A 406 -3.54 14.69 13.41
C GLY A 406 -3.11 15.74 14.42
N ARG A 407 -1.98 15.54 15.08
CA ARG A 407 -1.35 16.56 15.93
C ARG A 407 -0.33 17.33 15.11
N ARG A 408 -0.48 18.64 15.06
CA ARG A 408 0.45 19.56 14.42
C ARG A 408 0.85 20.66 15.42
N PRO A 409 1.68 20.30 16.42
CA PRO A 409 2.06 21.23 17.49
C PRO A 409 2.81 22.46 16.97
N GLU A 410 3.43 22.35 15.79
CA GLU A 410 4.09 23.43 15.09
C GLU A 410 3.16 24.56 14.62
N ILE A 411 1.86 24.24 14.40
CA ILE A 411 0.84 25.18 13.96
C ILE A 411 -0.07 25.57 15.14
N ASP A 412 -0.71 24.58 15.77
CA ASP A 412 -1.54 24.77 16.95
C ASP A 412 -1.52 23.48 17.80
N PRO A 413 -0.90 23.50 19.00
CA PRO A 413 -0.76 22.30 19.84
C PRO A 413 -2.09 21.78 20.41
N SER A 414 -3.14 22.60 20.41
CA SER A 414 -4.46 22.24 20.96
C SER A 414 -5.38 21.59 19.94
N GLU A 415 -5.06 21.72 18.64
CA GLU A 415 -5.93 21.28 17.56
C GLU A 415 -5.62 19.85 17.10
N ARG A 416 -6.65 19.15 16.67
CA ARG A 416 -6.55 17.81 16.10
C ARG A 416 -7.24 17.67 14.75
N GLU A 417 -8.16 18.56 14.42
CA GLU A 417 -8.91 18.55 13.18
C GLU A 417 -8.42 19.64 12.23
N TRP A 418 -7.94 19.25 11.09
CA TRP A 418 -7.31 20.13 10.11
C TRP A 418 -8.03 20.08 8.77
N VAL A 419 -7.95 21.17 8.04
CA VAL A 419 -8.35 21.25 6.66
C VAL A 419 -7.18 21.71 5.80
N ALA A 420 -6.97 21.02 4.68
CA ALA A 420 -6.05 21.44 3.63
C ALA A 420 -6.84 22.23 2.58
N LEU A 421 -6.34 23.38 2.17
CA LEU A 421 -6.99 24.23 1.16
C LEU A 421 -6.61 23.78 -0.27
N GLU A 422 -7.48 24.08 -1.25
CA GLU A 422 -7.17 23.92 -2.66
C GLU A 422 -6.08 24.90 -3.09
N LEU A 423 -5.16 24.44 -3.92
CA LEU A 423 -4.10 25.28 -4.49
C LEU A 423 -4.68 26.43 -5.29
N GLY A 424 -4.17 27.64 -5.05
CA GLY A 424 -4.64 28.88 -5.70
C GLY A 424 -5.97 29.44 -5.17
N GLN A 425 -6.49 28.85 -4.09
CA GLN A 425 -7.70 29.32 -3.39
C GLN A 425 -7.42 29.60 -1.90
N GLU A 426 -6.16 29.65 -1.54
CA GLU A 426 -5.69 29.95 -0.21
C GLU A 426 -5.49 31.46 0.00
N PRO A 427 -5.55 31.96 1.25
CA PRO A 427 -5.13 33.30 1.60
C PRO A 427 -3.68 33.55 1.23
N VAL A 428 -3.31 34.81 1.00
CA VAL A 428 -1.93 35.17 0.66
C VAL A 428 -0.96 34.61 1.70
N GLN A 429 0.14 34.01 1.23
CA GLN A 429 1.18 33.45 2.10
C GLN A 429 1.69 34.48 3.12
N GLY A 430 1.81 34.07 4.38
CA GLY A 430 2.16 34.97 5.48
C GLY A 430 1.00 35.80 6.05
N SER A 431 -0.22 35.61 5.55
CA SER A 431 -1.41 36.22 6.15
C SER A 431 -1.71 35.62 7.53
N HIS A 432 -2.22 36.43 8.44
CA HIS A 432 -2.61 36.01 9.78
C HIS A 432 -4.09 35.59 9.79
N ILE A 433 -4.35 34.33 9.99
CA ILE A 433 -5.70 33.76 9.98
C ILE A 433 -6.21 33.68 11.41
N VAL A 434 -7.34 34.32 11.69
CA VAL A 434 -7.94 34.36 13.02
C VAL A 434 -8.59 33.02 13.35
N VAL A 435 -8.26 32.47 14.51
CA VAL A 435 -8.73 31.14 14.97
C VAL A 435 -9.52 31.21 16.30
N SER A 436 -9.64 32.38 16.90
CA SER A 436 -10.39 32.60 18.16
C SER A 436 -11.52 33.61 17.98
N LEU A 437 -12.52 33.54 18.84
CA LEU A 437 -13.68 34.48 18.90
C LEU A 437 -14.45 34.63 17.58
N LEU A 438 -14.47 33.60 16.73
CA LEU A 438 -14.98 33.67 15.37
C LEU A 438 -16.48 34.07 15.29
N ASP A 439 -17.27 33.76 16.33
CA ASP A 439 -18.70 34.12 16.40
C ASP A 439 -18.92 35.63 16.66
N GLN A 440 -17.90 36.34 17.11
CA GLN A 440 -17.97 37.77 17.46
C GLN A 440 -17.28 38.65 16.40
N ILE A 441 -16.59 38.07 15.45
CA ILE A 441 -15.79 38.79 14.46
C ILE A 441 -16.63 39.06 13.23
N VAL A 442 -16.58 40.32 12.78
CA VAL A 442 -17.17 40.78 11.54
C VAL A 442 -16.17 41.48 10.64
N THR A 443 -16.41 41.46 9.34
CA THR A 443 -15.55 42.14 8.37
C THR A 443 -15.43 43.63 8.70
N GLY A 444 -14.19 44.16 8.64
CA GLY A 444 -13.89 45.53 9.00
C GLY A 444 -13.67 45.79 10.49
N MET A 445 -13.81 44.75 11.34
CA MET A 445 -13.53 44.86 12.77
C MET A 445 -12.03 45.07 13.01
N ARG A 446 -11.71 45.89 14.03
CA ARG A 446 -10.35 46.17 14.45
C ARG A 446 -9.92 45.14 15.49
N VAL A 447 -8.86 44.41 15.17
CA VAL A 447 -8.28 43.37 16.05
C VAL A 447 -6.81 43.62 16.29
N ARG A 448 -6.32 43.11 17.39
CA ARG A 448 -4.89 42.93 17.65
C ARG A 448 -4.59 41.46 17.84
N LEU A 449 -3.46 41.03 17.35
CA LEU A 449 -3.01 39.67 17.59
C LEU A 449 -2.36 39.58 18.97
N ASP A 450 -2.52 38.44 19.61
CA ASP A 450 -1.86 38.15 20.91
C ASP A 450 -0.31 38.22 20.86
N ARG A 451 0.25 38.12 19.63
CA ARG A 451 1.69 38.25 19.36
C ARG A 451 2.15 39.65 18.98
N ASP A 452 1.23 40.60 18.84
CA ASP A 452 1.60 41.95 18.42
C ASP A 452 2.44 42.67 19.51
N PRO A 453 3.58 43.33 19.19
CA PRO A 453 4.55 43.85 20.14
C PRO A 453 4.01 44.93 21.11
N ALA A 454 2.82 45.48 20.81
CA ALA A 454 2.16 46.47 21.67
C ALA A 454 1.48 45.86 22.92
N LEU A 455 1.29 44.54 22.97
CA LEU A 455 0.72 43.81 24.11
C LEU A 455 1.74 43.14 25.00
N ASN A 456 3.00 43.11 24.59
CA ASN A 456 4.07 42.60 25.40
C ASN A 456 5.09 43.70 25.60
N PRO A 457 4.86 44.65 26.57
CA PRO A 457 5.93 45.56 26.95
C PRO A 457 7.09 44.69 27.41
N ALA A 458 8.26 44.84 26.76
CA ALA A 458 9.46 44.13 27.16
C ALA A 458 9.61 44.26 28.69
N PRO A 459 9.88 43.19 29.44
CA PRO A 459 10.11 43.30 30.86
C PRO A 459 11.20 44.35 31.05
N PRO A 460 11.02 45.31 32.01
CA PRO A 460 11.99 46.38 32.22
C PRO A 460 13.36 45.72 32.36
N ALA A 461 14.31 46.24 31.60
CA ALA A 461 15.70 45.77 31.65
C ALA A 461 16.11 45.72 33.11
N GLN A 462 16.30 44.52 33.63
CA GLN A 462 16.87 44.33 34.95
C GLN A 462 18.30 44.91 34.86
N THR A 463 18.47 46.10 35.42
CA THR A 463 19.77 46.71 35.72
C THR A 463 20.55 45.67 36.53
N ARG A 464 21.50 45.00 35.92
CA ARG A 464 22.48 44.22 36.64
C ARG A 464 23.19 45.17 37.62
N LEU A 465 22.88 45.06 38.88
CA LEU A 465 23.74 45.50 39.93
C LEU A 465 24.93 44.55 39.92
N ASP A 466 26.04 45.07 39.42
CA ASP A 466 27.34 44.47 39.59
C ASP A 466 27.65 44.41 41.10
N THR A 467 27.45 43.24 41.69
CA THR A 467 28.06 42.95 43.00
C THR A 467 29.42 42.39 42.73
N GLU A 468 30.42 43.27 42.88
CA GLU A 468 31.80 42.90 43.15
C GLU A 468 31.82 41.97 44.38
N THR A 469 32.28 40.76 44.17
CA THR A 469 32.76 39.89 45.26
C THR A 469 34.24 40.06 45.42
N PRO A 470 34.72 40.30 46.64
CA PRO A 470 36.12 40.30 46.90
C PRO A 470 36.71 38.91 46.94
N ASP A 471 37.88 38.77 46.31
CA ASP A 471 38.76 37.62 46.44
C ASP A 471 38.94 37.21 47.93
N ASP A 472 38.76 35.91 48.16
CA ASP A 472 39.36 35.26 49.32
C ASP A 472 40.19 34.08 48.86
N ASP A 473 41.46 34.26 49.15
CA ASP A 473 42.62 33.41 48.90
C ASP A 473 42.66 32.34 50.00
N GLY A 474 42.94 31.10 49.69
CA GLY A 474 43.44 30.27 50.80
C GLY A 474 43.11 28.81 50.78
N GLY A 475 44.01 28.00 50.24
CA GLY A 475 44.52 26.85 50.99
C GLY A 475 43.97 25.46 50.72
N GLU A 476 44.73 24.70 50.02
CA GLU A 476 44.85 23.21 50.14
C GLU A 476 45.10 22.75 51.61
N PRO A 477 44.94 21.44 51.94
CA PRO A 477 45.51 20.33 51.20
C PRO A 477 44.53 19.31 50.67
#